data_afe405613e16b771536556014ca6a885
#
_entry.id   afe405613e16b771536556014ca6a885
#
_cell.length_a   1.000
_cell.length_b   1.000
_cell.length_c   1.000
_cell.angle_alpha   90.00
_cell.angle_beta   90.00
_cell.angle_gamma   90.00
#
_symmetry.space_group_name_H-M   'P 1'
#
loop_
_entity.id
_entity.type
_entity.pdbx_description
1 polymer ?
#
loop_
_entity_poly.entity_id
_entity_poly.type
_entity_poly.pdbx_seq_one_letter_code
_entity_poly.pdbx_strand_id
1 'polypeptide(L)'
;MVKKIFYINSEMEPFASVSNLANLSVDIPLGLQEQGNDVRCLMPKYGFISERKYILREVIRLKEISFNYDDIDYECSAKSAFLPKSRLQVYFLENEEKFGELNNLLFKSKNGRFLPDNDVRFAFYSLAAIKMLPNLFWFPNVIICNGWTSALVPFLIKKLAENDKDLSKIKTIYLTNSLNKDVLFDSSNLPFNMETKKEIKSYNLNQIGCAYADATIVIDDEEKVSGNIMKSNIFKNSKSCSTVDLTKSDGDSSALLDEIEKVIKAL
;
A
#
# COMPACT_ATOMS: atom_id res chain seq x y z
N MET A 1 -9.19 -14.34 -17.54
CA MET A 1 -9.79 -12.99 -17.72
C MET A 1 -8.78 -11.98 -17.17
N VAL A 2 -8.47 -10.94 -17.93
CA VAL A 2 -7.55 -9.87 -17.52
C VAL A 2 -8.09 -9.18 -16.26
N LYS A 3 -7.29 -9.11 -15.21
CA LYS A 3 -7.64 -8.39 -13.98
C LYS A 3 -6.96 -7.02 -13.99
N LYS A 4 -7.67 -6.01 -13.48
CA LYS A 4 -7.11 -4.70 -13.17
C LYS A 4 -6.58 -4.74 -11.75
N ILE A 5 -5.29 -4.52 -11.57
CA ILE A 5 -4.60 -4.63 -10.28
C ILE A 5 -3.97 -3.30 -9.93
N PHE A 6 -4.28 -2.77 -8.74
CA PHE A 6 -3.66 -1.57 -8.21
C PHE A 6 -2.72 -1.95 -7.07
N TYR A 7 -1.43 -1.77 -7.29
CA TYR A 7 -0.38 -2.11 -6.34
C TYR A 7 0.05 -0.87 -5.57
N ILE A 8 -0.22 -0.85 -4.27
CA ILE A 8 0.03 0.30 -3.39
C ILE A 8 1.21 -0.02 -2.47
N ASN A 9 2.24 0.82 -2.51
CA ASN A 9 3.46 0.68 -1.72
C ASN A 9 4.01 2.04 -1.28
N SER A 10 5.06 2.05 -0.47
CA SER A 10 5.78 3.28 -0.10
C SER A 10 7.17 3.36 -0.70
N GLU A 11 7.68 2.28 -1.26
CA GLU A 11 9.01 2.19 -1.82
C GLU A 11 9.03 1.26 -3.04
N MET A 12 9.80 1.64 -4.05
CA MET A 12 9.99 0.89 -5.30
C MET A 12 11.31 1.31 -5.93
N GLU A 13 12.16 0.35 -6.24
CA GLU A 13 13.38 0.61 -7.02
C GLU A 13 13.03 1.12 -8.43
N PRO A 14 13.75 2.08 -9.00
CA PRO A 14 14.88 2.84 -8.45
C PRO A 14 14.46 4.20 -7.85
N PHE A 15 13.19 4.39 -7.53
CA PHE A 15 12.66 5.68 -7.08
C PHE A 15 12.96 5.94 -5.61
N ALA A 16 12.69 4.95 -4.76
CA ALA A 16 12.91 4.98 -3.32
C ALA A 16 13.11 3.56 -2.79
N SER A 17 14.10 3.35 -1.92
CA SER A 17 14.45 2.04 -1.39
C SER A 17 15.09 2.16 -0.02
N VAL A 18 14.47 1.53 0.98
CA VAL A 18 14.99 1.43 2.35
C VAL A 18 14.89 0.02 2.91
N SER A 19 14.21 -0.87 2.19
CA SER A 19 14.05 -2.28 2.58
C SER A 19 13.88 -3.18 1.35
N ASN A 20 13.85 -4.50 1.56
CA ASN A 20 13.58 -5.48 0.51
C ASN A 20 12.20 -5.32 -0.15
N LEU A 21 11.26 -4.62 0.50
CA LEU A 21 9.97 -4.30 -0.10
C LEU A 21 10.09 -3.49 -1.39
N ALA A 22 11.17 -2.71 -1.54
CA ALA A 22 11.41 -1.94 -2.76
C ALA A 22 11.62 -2.84 -3.99
N ASN A 23 12.36 -3.94 -3.84
CA ASN A 23 12.56 -4.93 -4.91
C ASN A 23 11.27 -5.71 -5.18
N LEU A 24 10.59 -6.20 -4.16
CA LEU A 24 9.29 -6.87 -4.30
C LEU A 24 8.25 -5.97 -4.98
N SER A 25 8.34 -4.65 -4.75
CA SER A 25 7.47 -3.66 -5.40
C SER A 25 7.78 -3.45 -6.89
N VAL A 26 8.89 -4.00 -7.38
CA VAL A 26 9.22 -4.08 -8.82
C VAL A 26 8.78 -5.44 -9.37
N ASP A 27 9.25 -6.51 -8.75
CA ASP A 27 9.13 -7.87 -9.29
C ASP A 27 7.67 -8.33 -9.37
N ILE A 28 6.91 -8.11 -8.31
CA ILE A 28 5.51 -8.56 -8.25
C ILE A 28 4.62 -7.85 -9.29
N PRO A 29 4.59 -6.51 -9.39
CA PRO A 29 3.81 -5.85 -10.42
C PRO A 29 4.24 -6.20 -11.85
N LEU A 30 5.55 -6.35 -12.11
CA LEU A 30 6.04 -6.78 -13.43
C LEU A 30 5.59 -8.19 -13.75
N GLY A 31 5.78 -9.16 -12.86
CA GLY A 31 5.34 -10.52 -13.05
C GLY A 31 3.83 -10.64 -13.29
N LEU A 32 3.02 -9.91 -12.52
CA LEU A 32 1.56 -9.84 -12.72
C LEU A 32 1.19 -9.23 -14.09
N GLN A 33 1.96 -8.23 -14.57
CA GLN A 33 1.75 -7.65 -15.89
C GLN A 33 2.14 -8.63 -17.01
N GLU A 34 3.24 -9.36 -16.84
CA GLU A 34 3.68 -10.42 -17.78
C GLU A 34 2.66 -11.55 -17.91
N GLN A 35 1.93 -11.85 -16.82
CA GLN A 35 0.79 -12.77 -16.83
C GLN A 35 -0.46 -12.21 -17.52
N GLY A 36 -0.38 -11.01 -18.10
CA GLY A 36 -1.44 -10.41 -18.90
C GLY A 36 -2.44 -9.54 -18.13
N ASN A 37 -2.16 -9.18 -16.88
CA ASN A 37 -3.01 -8.27 -16.10
C ASN A 37 -2.74 -6.79 -16.44
N ASP A 38 -3.75 -5.93 -16.27
CA ASP A 38 -3.59 -4.47 -16.31
C ASP A 38 -3.16 -4.00 -14.92
N VAL A 39 -1.86 -3.80 -14.73
CA VAL A 39 -1.26 -3.46 -13.44
C VAL A 39 -0.84 -2.01 -13.43
N ARG A 40 -1.21 -1.30 -12.38
CA ARG A 40 -0.76 0.07 -12.07
C ARG A 40 -0.28 0.13 -10.64
N CYS A 41 0.76 0.93 -10.40
CA CYS A 41 1.35 1.11 -9.08
C CYS A 41 1.09 2.52 -8.55
N LEU A 42 1.09 2.64 -7.23
CA LEU A 42 1.04 3.93 -6.54
C LEU A 42 2.09 3.95 -5.43
N MET A 43 2.85 5.04 -5.37
CA MET A 43 3.75 5.34 -4.27
C MET A 43 3.70 6.84 -3.92
N PRO A 44 4.16 7.27 -2.73
CA PRO A 44 4.30 8.67 -2.43
C PRO A 44 5.37 9.34 -3.31
N LYS A 45 5.12 10.58 -3.71
CA LYS A 45 6.12 11.46 -4.35
C LYS A 45 6.97 12.09 -3.27
N TYR A 46 8.05 11.44 -2.91
CA TYR A 46 9.03 12.03 -2.00
C TYR A 46 9.81 13.16 -2.67
N GLY A 47 10.13 14.22 -1.92
CA GLY A 47 10.81 15.41 -2.47
C GLY A 47 12.14 15.12 -3.15
N PHE A 48 12.88 14.09 -2.72
CA PHE A 48 14.14 13.69 -3.34
C PHE A 48 13.98 12.93 -4.67
N ILE A 49 12.78 12.48 -5.04
CA ILE A 49 12.55 11.81 -6.32
C ILE A 49 12.63 12.83 -7.45
N SER A 50 13.65 12.72 -8.27
CA SER A 50 13.90 13.65 -9.38
C SER A 50 12.91 13.46 -10.52
N GLU A 51 12.06 14.45 -10.74
CA GLU A 51 11.09 14.47 -11.82
C GLU A 51 11.75 14.41 -13.20
N ARG A 52 12.87 15.12 -13.36
CA ARG A 52 13.64 15.15 -14.62
C ARG A 52 14.29 13.79 -14.91
N LYS A 53 14.90 13.15 -13.88
CA LYS A 53 15.57 11.86 -14.05
C LYS A 53 14.61 10.76 -14.48
N TYR A 54 13.43 10.75 -13.87
CA TYR A 54 12.43 9.69 -14.09
C TYR A 54 11.30 10.09 -15.04
N ILE A 55 11.38 11.31 -15.62
CA ILE A 55 10.41 11.82 -16.59
C ILE A 55 8.98 11.76 -16.01
N LEU A 56 8.81 12.26 -14.78
CA LEU A 56 7.48 12.35 -14.18
C LEU A 56 6.63 13.36 -14.98
N ARG A 57 5.44 12.91 -15.35
CA ARG A 57 4.48 13.70 -16.12
C ARG A 57 3.24 13.99 -15.29
N GLU A 58 2.75 15.19 -15.38
CA GLU A 58 1.45 15.56 -14.83
C GLU A 58 0.35 14.72 -15.46
N VAL A 59 -0.60 14.31 -14.63
CA VAL A 59 -1.83 13.66 -15.05
C VAL A 59 -2.96 14.65 -14.79
N ILE A 60 -3.42 15.35 -15.81
CA ILE A 60 -4.35 16.49 -15.68
C ILE A 60 -5.54 16.16 -14.77
N ARG A 61 -6.14 15.00 -14.94
CA ARG A 61 -7.30 14.56 -14.13
C ARG A 61 -6.96 14.17 -12.68
N LEU A 62 -5.68 14.11 -12.34
CA LEU A 62 -5.19 13.83 -10.99
C LEU A 62 -4.50 15.05 -10.36
N LYS A 63 -4.75 16.24 -10.90
CA LYS A 63 -4.24 17.49 -10.36
C LYS A 63 -5.28 18.08 -9.40
N GLU A 64 -4.82 18.54 -8.23
CA GLU A 64 -5.64 19.27 -7.25
C GLU A 64 -6.95 18.54 -6.92
N ILE A 65 -6.84 17.23 -6.59
CA ILE A 65 -7.99 16.44 -6.18
C ILE A 65 -8.33 16.81 -4.75
N SER A 66 -9.46 17.52 -4.61
CA SER A 66 -10.01 17.85 -3.29
C SER A 66 -11.05 16.80 -2.89
N PHE A 67 -11.02 16.38 -1.63
CA PHE A 67 -12.00 15.47 -1.07
C PHE A 67 -12.18 15.71 0.42
N ASN A 68 -13.40 15.48 0.90
CA ASN A 68 -13.73 15.50 2.32
C ASN A 68 -13.79 14.07 2.87
N TYR A 69 -13.32 13.90 4.09
CA TYR A 69 -13.50 12.68 4.86
C TYR A 69 -13.52 13.01 6.35
N ASP A 70 -14.58 12.56 7.06
CA ASP A 70 -14.79 12.83 8.49
C ASP A 70 -14.72 14.33 8.84
N ASP A 71 -15.38 15.18 8.01
CA ASP A 71 -15.43 16.64 8.13
C ASP A 71 -14.08 17.37 8.00
N ILE A 72 -13.05 16.68 7.47
CA ILE A 72 -11.76 17.26 7.17
C ILE A 72 -11.55 17.32 5.66
N ASP A 73 -11.16 18.49 5.18
CA ASP A 73 -10.83 18.70 3.77
C ASP A 73 -9.38 18.31 3.48
N TYR A 74 -9.20 17.58 2.42
CA TYR A 74 -7.91 17.10 1.93
C TYR A 74 -7.71 17.49 0.48
N GLU A 75 -6.46 17.65 0.11
CA GLU A 75 -6.04 17.83 -1.28
C GLU A 75 -4.83 16.96 -1.58
N CYS A 76 -4.80 16.40 -2.78
CA CYS A 76 -3.64 15.72 -3.32
C CYS A 76 -3.58 15.87 -4.85
N SER A 77 -2.39 15.64 -5.38
CA SER A 77 -2.18 15.49 -6.82
C SER A 77 -1.46 14.18 -7.10
N ALA A 78 -1.39 13.77 -8.35
CA ALA A 78 -0.51 12.68 -8.72
C ALA A 78 0.13 12.90 -10.09
N LYS A 79 1.42 12.62 -10.17
CA LYS A 79 2.18 12.49 -11.41
C LYS A 79 2.30 11.03 -11.80
N SER A 80 2.74 10.74 -13.01
CA SER A 80 3.02 9.37 -13.43
C SER A 80 4.31 9.27 -14.22
N ALA A 81 4.96 8.12 -14.13
CA ALA A 81 6.04 7.69 -14.98
C ALA A 81 5.91 6.19 -15.27
N PHE A 82 6.69 5.73 -16.24
CA PHE A 82 6.92 4.29 -16.38
C PHE A 82 8.11 3.86 -15.52
N LEU A 83 8.01 2.68 -14.94
CA LEU A 83 9.18 2.04 -14.35
C LEU A 83 10.26 1.89 -15.43
N PRO A 84 11.53 2.29 -15.18
CA PRO A 84 12.59 2.23 -16.17
C PRO A 84 12.70 0.86 -16.86
N LYS A 85 12.86 0.88 -18.19
CA LYS A 85 12.95 -0.31 -19.05
C LYS A 85 11.69 -1.18 -19.07
N SER A 86 10.55 -0.68 -18.62
CA SER A 86 9.29 -1.42 -18.64
C SER A 86 8.11 -0.55 -19.12
N ARG A 87 6.92 -1.16 -19.23
CA ARG A 87 5.66 -0.45 -19.47
C ARG A 87 4.78 -0.39 -18.21
N LEU A 88 5.31 -0.73 -17.06
CA LEU A 88 4.58 -0.65 -15.80
C LEU A 88 4.38 0.82 -15.42
N GLN A 89 3.13 1.24 -15.32
CA GLN A 89 2.78 2.61 -14.95
C GLN A 89 2.81 2.78 -13.43
N VAL A 90 3.57 3.76 -12.97
CA VAL A 90 3.68 4.14 -11.56
C VAL A 90 3.11 5.54 -11.39
N TYR A 91 2.15 5.69 -10.49
CA TYR A 91 1.66 6.98 -10.02
C TYR A 91 2.43 7.41 -8.79
N PHE A 92 2.68 8.70 -8.68
CA PHE A 92 3.39 9.34 -7.58
C PHE A 92 2.44 10.33 -6.92
N LEU A 93 1.90 9.96 -5.76
CA LEU A 93 0.97 10.79 -4.99
C LEU A 93 1.73 11.96 -4.37
N GLU A 94 1.33 13.16 -4.72
CA GLU A 94 1.93 14.41 -4.26
C GLU A 94 1.11 15.04 -3.14
N ASN A 95 1.80 15.35 -2.06
CA ASN A 95 1.39 16.28 -1.03
C ASN A 95 2.67 16.78 -0.37
N GLU A 96 2.97 18.07 -0.56
CA GLU A 96 4.24 18.67 -0.12
C GLU A 96 4.40 18.59 1.39
N GLU A 97 3.35 18.87 2.15
CA GLU A 97 3.36 18.81 3.62
C GLU A 97 3.71 17.40 4.13
N LYS A 98 3.18 16.36 3.48
CA LYS A 98 3.34 14.98 3.96
C LYS A 98 4.62 14.32 3.45
N PHE A 99 5.06 14.62 2.21
CA PHE A 99 6.12 13.85 1.55
C PHE A 99 7.28 14.70 1.01
N GLY A 100 7.10 16.02 0.86
CA GLY A 100 8.08 16.89 0.21
C GLY A 100 9.40 16.98 0.96
N GLU A 101 9.37 17.11 2.28
CA GLU A 101 10.57 17.27 3.10
C GLU A 101 11.21 15.95 3.57
N LEU A 102 10.62 14.80 3.23
CA LEU A 102 11.17 13.51 3.65
C LEU A 102 12.49 13.21 2.91
N ASN A 103 13.47 12.76 3.68
CA ASN A 103 14.75 12.32 3.14
C ASN A 103 14.65 10.89 2.58
N ASN A 104 15.74 10.39 2.01
CA ASN A 104 15.81 9.05 1.42
C ASN A 104 15.67 7.87 2.41
N LEU A 105 15.52 8.15 3.70
CA LEU A 105 15.16 7.16 4.72
C LEU A 105 13.64 7.03 4.90
N LEU A 106 12.86 7.75 4.08
CA LEU A 106 11.39 7.76 4.01
C LEU A 106 10.75 8.06 5.38
N PHE A 107 10.34 7.02 6.06
CA PHE A 107 9.62 7.06 7.32
C PHE A 107 10.55 6.98 8.56
N LYS A 108 11.87 7.06 8.35
CA LYS A 108 12.87 7.04 9.43
C LYS A 108 13.69 8.33 9.45
N SER A 109 14.08 8.73 10.65
CA SER A 109 15.08 9.76 10.88
C SER A 109 16.49 9.22 10.67
N LYS A 110 17.50 10.13 10.60
CA LYS A 110 18.91 9.76 10.37
C LYS A 110 19.48 8.78 11.42
N ASN A 111 18.91 8.73 12.61
CA ASN A 111 19.30 7.80 13.67
C ASN A 111 18.51 6.46 13.64
N GLY A 112 17.76 6.20 12.55
CA GLY A 112 17.01 4.97 12.36
C GLY A 112 15.65 4.88 13.08
N ARG A 113 15.27 5.90 13.86
CA ARG A 113 13.97 5.92 14.55
C ARG A 113 12.86 6.27 13.58
N PHE A 114 11.71 5.64 13.75
CA PHE A 114 10.51 6.01 13.01
C PHE A 114 10.09 7.45 13.31
N LEU A 115 9.59 8.16 12.29
CA LEU A 115 9.05 9.49 12.47
C LEU A 115 7.72 9.42 13.25
N PRO A 116 7.46 10.35 14.16
CA PRO A 116 6.30 10.29 15.06
C PRO A 116 4.95 10.53 14.36
N ASP A 117 4.96 11.09 13.15
CA ASP A 117 3.78 11.43 12.35
C ASP A 117 3.49 10.42 11.22
N ASN A 118 4.17 9.27 11.24
CA ASN A 118 3.98 8.25 10.21
C ASN A 118 2.56 7.70 10.13
N ASP A 119 1.88 7.57 11.26
CA ASP A 119 0.49 7.12 11.33
C ASP A 119 -0.45 8.07 10.58
N VAL A 120 -0.35 9.37 10.85
CA VAL A 120 -1.15 10.40 10.16
C VAL A 120 -0.77 10.48 8.67
N ARG A 121 0.51 10.44 8.36
CA ARG A 121 1.05 10.51 7.00
C ARG A 121 0.54 9.38 6.11
N PHE A 122 0.64 8.15 6.59
CA PHE A 122 0.21 6.99 5.83
C PHE A 122 -1.29 6.70 5.93
N ALA A 123 -1.99 7.27 6.92
CA ALA A 123 -3.45 7.35 6.89
C ALA A 123 -3.93 8.25 5.74
N PHE A 124 -3.36 9.45 5.61
CA PHE A 124 -3.62 10.33 4.47
C PHE A 124 -3.32 9.62 3.14
N TYR A 125 -2.15 8.98 3.01
CA TYR A 125 -1.76 8.24 1.81
C TYR A 125 -2.78 7.17 1.42
N SER A 126 -3.21 6.37 2.39
CA SER A 126 -4.19 5.31 2.18
C SER A 126 -5.55 5.85 1.73
N LEU A 127 -5.98 6.96 2.33
CA LEU A 127 -7.23 7.60 1.98
C LEU A 127 -7.16 8.23 0.58
N ALA A 128 -6.11 8.99 0.29
CA ALA A 128 -5.90 9.62 -1.01
C ALA A 128 -5.80 8.59 -2.15
N ALA A 129 -5.15 7.44 -1.90
CA ALA A 129 -5.07 6.34 -2.85
C ALA A 129 -6.44 5.84 -3.31
N ILE A 130 -7.42 5.82 -2.41
CA ILE A 130 -8.80 5.40 -2.73
C ILE A 130 -9.57 6.54 -3.39
N LYS A 131 -9.47 7.75 -2.85
CA LYS A 131 -10.21 8.93 -3.32
C LYS A 131 -9.80 9.39 -4.72
N MET A 132 -8.60 9.04 -5.20
CA MET A 132 -8.18 9.32 -6.56
C MET A 132 -8.75 8.33 -7.62
N LEU A 133 -9.29 7.17 -7.23
CA LEU A 133 -9.77 6.15 -8.18
C LEU A 133 -10.83 6.65 -9.16
N PRO A 134 -11.85 7.44 -8.75
CA PRO A 134 -12.82 8.00 -9.69
C PRO A 134 -12.16 8.85 -10.78
N ASN A 135 -11.15 9.65 -10.41
CA ASN A 135 -10.43 10.53 -11.34
C ASN A 135 -9.52 9.76 -12.32
N LEU A 136 -9.15 8.53 -11.97
CA LEU A 136 -8.44 7.63 -12.89
C LEU A 136 -9.33 7.10 -14.02
N PHE A 137 -10.66 7.14 -13.88
CA PHE A 137 -11.62 6.41 -14.73
C PHE A 137 -11.26 4.93 -14.88
N TRP A 138 -10.68 4.38 -13.83
CA TRP A 138 -10.15 3.02 -13.81
C TRP A 138 -10.27 2.46 -12.38
N PHE A 139 -11.26 1.59 -12.19
CA PHE A 139 -11.43 0.90 -10.92
C PHE A 139 -10.74 -0.46 -10.99
N PRO A 140 -9.88 -0.79 -10.02
CA PRO A 140 -9.24 -2.09 -9.97
C PRO A 140 -10.22 -3.19 -9.55
N ASN A 141 -9.97 -4.41 -9.99
CA ASN A 141 -10.62 -5.60 -9.44
C ASN A 141 -10.00 -5.98 -8.09
N VAL A 142 -8.68 -5.78 -7.98
CA VAL A 142 -7.89 -6.12 -6.80
C VAL A 142 -6.95 -4.97 -6.46
N ILE A 143 -6.89 -4.61 -5.18
CA ILE A 143 -5.84 -3.75 -4.63
C ILE A 143 -4.89 -4.64 -3.83
N ILE A 144 -3.60 -4.58 -4.17
CA ILE A 144 -2.54 -5.23 -3.41
C ILE A 144 -1.84 -4.16 -2.56
N CYS A 145 -1.91 -4.32 -1.26
CA CYS A 145 -1.32 -3.41 -0.28
C CYS A 145 -0.01 -3.99 0.24
N ASN A 146 1.12 -3.39 -0.10
CA ASN A 146 2.44 -3.90 0.28
C ASN A 146 3.01 -3.16 1.49
N GLY A 147 3.10 -3.86 2.61
CA GLY A 147 3.67 -3.38 3.85
C GLY A 147 2.75 -2.46 4.67
N TRP A 148 3.20 -2.13 5.87
CA TRP A 148 2.43 -1.41 6.88
C TRP A 148 1.98 0.00 6.44
N THR A 149 2.71 0.64 5.54
CA THR A 149 2.40 1.98 5.01
C THR A 149 1.09 2.04 4.21
N SER A 150 0.63 0.90 3.72
CA SER A 150 -0.64 0.75 2.99
C SER A 150 -1.70 -0.05 3.78
N ALA A 151 -1.42 -0.37 5.04
CA ALA A 151 -2.25 -1.25 5.87
C ALA A 151 -3.66 -0.71 6.15
N LEU A 152 -3.87 0.61 6.09
CA LEU A 152 -5.19 1.21 6.28
C LEU A 152 -6.09 1.12 5.04
N VAL A 153 -5.54 0.83 3.86
CA VAL A 153 -6.33 0.74 2.62
C VAL A 153 -7.45 -0.31 2.71
N PRO A 154 -7.22 -1.55 3.17
CA PRO A 154 -8.29 -2.54 3.29
C PRO A 154 -9.43 -2.10 4.21
N PHE A 155 -9.10 -1.46 5.34
CA PHE A 155 -10.08 -0.92 6.27
C PHE A 155 -10.91 0.20 5.63
N LEU A 156 -10.25 1.17 5.01
CA LEU A 156 -10.90 2.31 4.37
C LEU A 156 -11.77 1.88 3.17
N ILE A 157 -11.33 0.91 2.36
CA ILE A 157 -12.16 0.33 1.29
C ILE A 157 -13.46 -0.23 1.86
N LYS A 158 -13.42 -0.99 2.94
CA LYS A 158 -14.64 -1.54 3.55
C LYS A 158 -15.59 -0.45 4.05
N LYS A 159 -15.05 0.57 4.72
CA LYS A 159 -15.86 1.69 5.22
C LYS A 159 -16.50 2.52 4.09
N LEU A 160 -15.73 2.88 3.08
CA LEU A 160 -16.23 3.67 1.96
C LEU A 160 -17.19 2.86 1.05
N ALA A 161 -16.99 1.55 0.94
CA ALA A 161 -17.83 0.66 0.16
C ALA A 161 -19.28 0.56 0.66
N GLU A 162 -19.56 0.93 1.92
CA GLU A 162 -20.91 0.98 2.45
C GLU A 162 -21.81 1.96 1.66
N ASN A 163 -21.20 2.99 1.08
CA ASN A 163 -21.91 4.04 0.33
C ASN A 163 -21.46 4.14 -1.14
N ASP A 164 -20.58 3.26 -1.62
CA ASP A 164 -20.03 3.30 -2.96
C ASP A 164 -20.03 1.91 -3.61
N LYS A 165 -20.87 1.75 -4.65
CA LYS A 165 -21.04 0.48 -5.36
C LYS A 165 -19.80 0.05 -6.15
N ASP A 166 -18.94 0.95 -6.58
CA ASP A 166 -17.74 0.60 -7.32
C ASP A 166 -16.64 0.16 -6.38
N LEU A 167 -16.49 0.81 -5.23
CA LEU A 167 -15.58 0.38 -4.19
C LEU A 167 -15.98 -0.99 -3.60
N SER A 168 -17.27 -1.28 -3.50
CA SER A 168 -17.77 -2.56 -2.95
C SER A 168 -17.37 -3.80 -3.77
N LYS A 169 -16.98 -3.62 -5.05
CA LYS A 169 -16.52 -4.68 -5.94
C LYS A 169 -15.03 -4.97 -5.81
N ILE A 170 -14.28 -4.07 -5.18
CA ILE A 170 -12.83 -4.16 -5.08
C ILE A 170 -12.46 -5.18 -3.99
N LYS A 171 -11.56 -6.10 -4.33
CA LYS A 171 -10.96 -7.03 -3.38
C LYS A 171 -9.59 -6.51 -2.94
N THR A 172 -9.21 -6.83 -1.70
CA THR A 172 -7.95 -6.38 -1.12
C THR A 172 -7.08 -7.56 -0.71
N ILE A 173 -5.80 -7.50 -1.09
CA ILE A 173 -4.75 -8.43 -0.64
C ILE A 173 -3.74 -7.61 0.14
N TYR A 174 -3.42 -8.04 1.35
CA TYR A 174 -2.41 -7.41 2.18
C TYR A 174 -1.15 -8.28 2.25
N LEU A 175 -0.02 -7.71 1.87
CA LEU A 175 1.30 -8.35 1.97
C LEU A 175 2.02 -7.80 3.19
N THR A 176 2.55 -8.68 4.05
CA THR A 176 3.34 -8.27 5.21
C THR A 176 4.54 -9.18 5.42
N ASN A 177 5.72 -8.58 5.59
CA ASN A 177 6.97 -9.27 5.92
C ASN A 177 7.50 -8.86 7.31
N SER A 178 6.73 -8.11 8.09
CA SER A 178 7.17 -7.58 9.37
C SER A 178 6.03 -7.52 10.36
N LEU A 179 6.33 -7.82 11.60
CA LEU A 179 5.44 -7.57 12.75
C LEU A 179 5.54 -6.13 13.26
N ASN A 180 6.53 -5.45 12.82
CA ASN A 180 7.04 -4.15 13.20
C ASN A 180 6.29 -3.51 14.39
N LYS A 181 6.69 -3.90 15.61
CA LYS A 181 6.11 -3.40 16.86
C LYS A 181 6.43 -1.93 17.09
N ASP A 182 7.45 -1.43 16.36
CA ASP A 182 8.00 -0.08 16.51
C ASP A 182 7.29 0.95 15.63
N VAL A 183 6.35 0.55 14.80
CA VAL A 183 5.45 1.49 14.12
C VAL A 183 4.47 2.00 15.15
N LEU A 184 4.82 3.13 15.74
CA LEU A 184 3.95 3.84 16.66
C LEU A 184 2.65 4.14 15.90
N PHE A 185 1.56 3.55 16.38
CA PHE A 185 0.23 3.81 15.88
C PHE A 185 -0.60 4.36 17.04
N ASP A 186 -0.87 5.65 16.97
CA ASP A 186 -1.81 6.29 17.87
C ASP A 186 -3.09 6.63 17.10
N SER A 187 -4.12 5.82 17.30
CA SER A 187 -5.42 6.06 16.64
C SER A 187 -6.04 7.40 17.00
N SER A 188 -5.63 8.03 18.12
CA SER A 188 -6.11 9.36 18.51
C SER A 188 -5.63 10.46 17.58
N ASN A 189 -4.46 10.29 16.95
CA ASN A 189 -3.87 11.24 16.02
C ASN A 189 -4.42 11.12 14.59
N LEU A 190 -5.15 10.05 14.30
CA LEU A 190 -5.68 9.84 12.95
C LEU A 190 -6.79 10.86 12.66
N PRO A 191 -6.87 11.33 11.42
CA PRO A 191 -7.93 12.24 10.97
C PRO A 191 -9.24 11.46 10.69
N PHE A 192 -9.73 10.75 11.71
CA PHE A 192 -10.95 9.95 11.64
C PHE A 192 -11.88 10.33 12.78
N ASN A 193 -13.19 10.09 12.60
CA ASN A 193 -14.16 10.32 13.65
C ASN A 193 -13.99 9.36 14.84
N MET A 194 -14.67 9.65 15.95
CA MET A 194 -14.50 8.88 17.19
C MET A 194 -14.96 7.42 17.07
N GLU A 195 -15.95 7.12 16.23
CA GLU A 195 -16.42 5.74 16.01
C GLU A 195 -15.36 4.93 15.26
N THR A 196 -14.85 5.48 14.17
CA THR A 196 -13.76 4.90 13.41
C THR A 196 -12.51 4.69 14.27
N LYS A 197 -12.14 5.66 15.10
CA LYS A 197 -11.02 5.54 16.04
C LYS A 197 -11.22 4.41 17.06
N LYS A 198 -12.43 4.23 17.59
CA LYS A 198 -12.75 3.15 18.53
C LYS A 198 -12.60 1.76 17.88
N GLU A 199 -13.02 1.62 16.64
CA GLU A 199 -12.97 0.35 15.90
C GLU A 199 -11.54 -0.16 15.75
N ILE A 200 -10.57 0.72 15.51
CA ILE A 200 -9.17 0.36 15.24
C ILE A 200 -8.23 0.58 16.41
N LYS A 201 -8.71 1.12 17.53
CA LYS A 201 -7.88 1.53 18.68
C LYS A 201 -7.00 0.42 19.25
N SER A 202 -7.44 -0.84 19.19
CA SER A 202 -6.71 -1.98 19.76
C SER A 202 -5.73 -2.63 18.80
N TYR A 203 -5.60 -2.10 17.57
CA TYR A 203 -4.76 -2.67 16.52
C TYR A 203 -3.56 -1.78 16.22
N ASN A 204 -2.42 -2.38 15.88
CA ASN A 204 -1.38 -1.68 15.15
C ASN A 204 -1.67 -1.70 13.63
N LEU A 205 -0.90 -0.96 12.82
CA LEU A 205 -1.16 -0.87 11.38
C LEU A 205 -1.13 -2.22 10.66
N ASN A 206 -0.13 -3.06 10.94
CA ASN A 206 -0.08 -4.40 10.33
C ASN A 206 -1.30 -5.24 10.70
N GLN A 207 -1.76 -5.12 11.95
CA GLN A 207 -2.94 -5.82 12.43
C GLN A 207 -4.21 -5.37 11.70
N ILE A 208 -4.35 -4.07 11.42
CA ILE A 208 -5.48 -3.54 10.65
C ILE A 208 -5.44 -4.12 9.23
N GLY A 209 -4.28 -4.07 8.57
CA GLY A 209 -4.13 -4.66 7.24
C GLY A 209 -4.59 -6.12 7.20
N CYS A 210 -4.11 -6.94 8.14
CA CYS A 210 -4.51 -8.35 8.24
C CYS A 210 -5.99 -8.57 8.56
N ALA A 211 -6.56 -7.77 9.47
CA ALA A 211 -7.95 -7.97 9.92
C ALA A 211 -8.99 -7.56 8.88
N TYR A 212 -8.66 -6.58 8.05
CA TYR A 212 -9.62 -6.00 7.12
C TYR A 212 -9.41 -6.40 5.65
N ALA A 213 -8.26 -6.94 5.24
CA ALA A 213 -8.06 -7.46 3.90
C ALA A 213 -8.94 -8.68 3.61
N ASP A 214 -9.30 -8.89 2.34
CA ASP A 214 -10.00 -10.10 1.89
C ASP A 214 -9.05 -11.31 1.92
N ALA A 215 -7.76 -11.08 1.68
CA ALA A 215 -6.71 -12.07 1.88
C ALA A 215 -5.43 -11.42 2.41
N THR A 216 -4.66 -12.17 3.20
CA THR A 216 -3.34 -11.76 3.70
C THR A 216 -2.30 -12.79 3.30
N ILE A 217 -1.17 -12.31 2.80
CA ILE A 217 0.00 -13.15 2.53
C ILE A 217 1.13 -12.68 3.43
N VAL A 218 1.59 -13.58 4.29
CA VAL A 218 2.72 -13.34 5.18
C VAL A 218 3.99 -13.80 4.49
N ILE A 219 4.95 -12.93 4.38
CA ILE A 219 6.23 -13.19 3.73
C ILE A 219 7.28 -13.38 4.81
N ASP A 220 7.84 -14.56 4.92
CA ASP A 220 9.07 -14.82 5.65
C ASP A 220 10.25 -14.49 4.74
N ASP A 221 11.01 -13.48 5.13
CA ASP A 221 12.18 -12.98 4.42
C ASP A 221 13.39 -13.10 5.37
N GLU A 222 14.12 -12.03 5.64
CA GLU A 222 15.24 -12.02 6.62
C GLU A 222 14.77 -12.44 8.02
N GLU A 223 13.54 -12.07 8.39
CA GLU A 223 12.89 -12.47 9.63
C GLU A 223 11.76 -13.46 9.39
N LYS A 224 11.72 -14.56 10.17
CA LYS A 224 10.59 -15.51 10.16
C LYS A 224 9.45 -14.99 11.03
N VAL A 225 8.55 -14.25 10.42
CA VAL A 225 7.42 -13.58 11.12
C VAL A 225 6.15 -14.42 11.12
N SER A 226 5.99 -15.36 10.18
CA SER A 226 4.77 -16.16 10.00
C SER A 226 4.34 -16.88 11.27
N GLY A 227 5.26 -17.51 11.98
CA GLY A 227 4.97 -18.23 13.21
C GLY A 227 4.37 -17.37 14.33
N ASN A 228 4.73 -16.09 14.41
CA ASN A 228 4.21 -15.14 15.39
C ASN A 228 2.88 -14.52 14.92
N ILE A 229 2.80 -14.20 13.65
CA ILE A 229 1.60 -13.66 13.03
C ILE A 229 0.46 -14.69 13.11
N MET A 230 0.68 -15.93 12.69
CA MET A 230 -0.32 -16.99 12.69
C MET A 230 -0.85 -17.38 14.08
N LYS A 231 -0.07 -17.17 15.14
CA LYS A 231 -0.48 -17.41 16.53
C LYS A 231 -1.30 -16.26 17.12
N SER A 232 -1.29 -15.10 16.50
CA SER A 232 -2.02 -13.94 17.01
C SER A 232 -3.53 -14.08 16.78
N ASN A 233 -4.34 -13.53 17.70
CA ASN A 233 -5.80 -13.52 17.54
C ASN A 233 -6.30 -12.74 16.32
N ILE A 234 -5.44 -11.96 15.69
CA ILE A 234 -5.71 -11.13 14.53
C ILE A 234 -6.08 -11.97 13.32
N PHE A 235 -5.40 -13.11 13.14
CA PHE A 235 -5.66 -14.02 12.03
C PHE A 235 -6.96 -14.80 12.14
N LYS A 236 -7.54 -14.90 13.32
CA LYS A 236 -8.88 -15.50 13.49
C LYS A 236 -9.95 -14.70 12.74
N ASN A 237 -9.69 -13.44 12.46
CA ASN A 237 -10.59 -12.54 11.72
C ASN A 237 -10.23 -12.37 10.23
N SER A 238 -9.05 -12.84 9.81
CA SER A 238 -8.66 -12.82 8.38
C SER A 238 -9.44 -13.87 7.60
N LYS A 239 -10.06 -13.48 6.50
CA LYS A 239 -10.88 -14.40 5.67
C LYS A 239 -10.04 -15.47 4.98
N SER A 240 -8.82 -15.14 4.58
CA SER A 240 -7.84 -16.03 3.97
C SER A 240 -6.43 -15.59 4.34
N CYS A 241 -5.61 -16.54 4.77
CA CYS A 241 -4.23 -16.27 5.09
C CYS A 241 -3.32 -17.37 4.56
N SER A 242 -2.26 -16.97 3.88
CA SER A 242 -1.19 -17.87 3.42
C SER A 242 0.17 -17.33 3.83
N THR A 243 1.19 -18.18 3.74
CA THR A 243 2.58 -17.84 4.04
C THR A 243 3.47 -18.23 2.89
N VAL A 244 4.46 -17.38 2.60
CA VAL A 244 5.50 -17.64 1.60
C VAL A 244 6.86 -17.45 2.26
N ASP A 245 7.72 -18.44 2.17
CA ASP A 245 9.09 -18.40 2.71
C ASP A 245 10.09 -18.02 1.58
N LEU A 246 10.60 -16.81 1.64
CA LEU A 246 11.63 -16.30 0.72
C LEU A 246 13.04 -16.36 1.32
N THR A 247 13.22 -16.88 2.53
CA THR A 247 14.53 -16.91 3.23
C THR A 247 15.61 -17.70 2.47
N LYS A 248 15.22 -18.54 1.50
CA LYS A 248 16.12 -19.39 0.71
C LYS A 248 16.05 -19.09 -0.77
N SER A 249 15.33 -18.07 -1.19
CA SER A 249 15.04 -17.80 -2.59
C SER A 249 16.12 -16.99 -3.31
N ASP A 250 17.15 -16.54 -2.58
CA ASP A 250 18.25 -15.73 -3.14
C ASP A 250 17.77 -14.50 -3.95
N GLY A 251 16.65 -13.89 -3.48
CA GLY A 251 15.98 -12.78 -4.13
C GLY A 251 14.92 -13.17 -5.19
N ASP A 252 14.69 -14.46 -5.42
CA ASP A 252 13.63 -14.92 -6.32
C ASP A 252 12.24 -14.75 -5.67
N SER A 253 11.41 -13.95 -6.31
CA SER A 253 10.03 -13.65 -5.87
C SER A 253 8.97 -14.54 -6.54
N SER A 254 9.35 -15.54 -7.33
CA SER A 254 8.44 -16.40 -8.10
C SER A 254 7.40 -17.10 -7.23
N ALA A 255 7.82 -17.66 -6.08
CA ALA A 255 6.91 -18.31 -5.15
C ALA A 255 5.85 -17.36 -4.58
N LEU A 256 6.23 -16.11 -4.35
CA LEU A 256 5.29 -15.08 -3.89
C LEU A 256 4.33 -14.68 -5.01
N LEU A 257 4.83 -14.54 -6.23
CA LEU A 257 4.02 -14.23 -7.41
C LEU A 257 2.97 -15.31 -7.65
N ASP A 258 3.35 -16.58 -7.58
CA ASP A 258 2.45 -17.73 -7.75
C ASP A 258 1.36 -17.75 -6.68
N GLU A 259 1.70 -17.49 -5.42
CA GLU A 259 0.72 -17.44 -4.34
C GLU A 259 -0.23 -16.26 -4.50
N ILE A 260 0.26 -15.08 -4.90
CA ILE A 260 -0.59 -13.91 -5.20
C ILE A 260 -1.58 -14.26 -6.33
N GLU A 261 -1.10 -14.88 -7.41
CA GLU A 261 -1.95 -15.27 -8.53
C GLU A 261 -3.05 -16.26 -8.11
N LYS A 262 -2.69 -17.25 -7.30
CA LYS A 262 -3.63 -18.22 -6.72
C LYS A 262 -4.70 -17.53 -5.87
N VAL A 263 -4.30 -16.58 -5.02
CA VAL A 263 -5.21 -15.80 -4.20
C VAL A 263 -6.13 -14.93 -5.06
N ILE A 264 -5.62 -14.26 -6.09
CA ILE A 264 -6.42 -13.46 -7.04
C ILE A 264 -7.48 -14.30 -7.75
N LYS A 265 -7.17 -15.57 -8.08
CA LYS A 265 -8.12 -16.49 -8.71
C LYS A 265 -9.21 -16.96 -7.74
N ALA A 266 -8.91 -16.98 -6.44
CA ALA A 266 -9.85 -17.43 -5.40
C ALA A 266 -10.81 -16.32 -4.92
N LEU A 267 -10.45 -15.02 -5.13
CA LEU A 267 -11.26 -13.85 -4.78
C LEU A 267 -12.25 -13.46 -5.87
#